data_a3b718d9b47b4971454fd89ffa95953b
#
_entry.id   a3b718d9b47b4971454fd89ffa95953b
#
_cell.length_a   1.000
_cell.length_b   1.000
_cell.length_c   1.000
_cell.angle_alpha   90.00
_cell.angle_beta   90.00
_cell.angle_gamma   90.00
#
_symmetry.space_group_name_H-M   'P 1'
#
loop_
_entity.id
_entity.type
_entity.pdbx_description
1 polymer ?
#
loop_
_entity_poly.entity_id
_entity_poly.type
_entity_poly.pdbx_seq_one_letter_code
_entity_poly.pdbx_strand_id
1 'polypeptide(L)'
;KIISEKYEKYNIDERPYIIIKADSGTYGMGVITIDNISQIRNLNRKQRNKMLSSKGKIIPNRVILQEGVYSFEEIKNTNSVAEPVIYSFSNYLIGGFYRAHENKANNENLNSPGMIFHPIPLNDICISPDMSTPVDSQINRYYVYGVIARLAILSAAKELFNLE
;
A
#
# COMPACT_ATOMS: atom_id res chain seq x y z
N LYS A 1 -1.49 3.68 20.59
CA LYS A 1 -1.45 5.02 21.22
C LYS A 1 -1.09 6.08 20.18
N ILE A 2 0.15 6.13 19.65
CA ILE A 2 0.60 7.15 18.69
C ILE A 2 -0.32 7.24 17.46
N ILE A 3 -0.68 6.12 16.83
CA ILE A 3 -1.54 6.09 15.66
C ILE A 3 -2.97 6.54 16.02
N SER A 4 -3.51 6.13 17.17
CA SER A 4 -4.84 6.57 17.62
C SER A 4 -4.90 8.08 17.84
N GLU A 5 -3.89 8.66 18.48
CA GLU A 5 -3.78 10.11 18.67
C GLU A 5 -3.68 10.86 17.33
N LYS A 6 -3.00 10.25 16.33
CA LYS A 6 -2.93 10.80 14.98
C LYS A 6 -4.29 10.76 14.27
N TYR A 7 -5.04 9.67 14.39
CA TYR A 7 -6.37 9.54 13.78
C TYR A 7 -7.35 10.55 14.38
N GLU A 8 -7.35 10.71 15.72
CA GLU A 8 -8.13 11.75 16.40
C GLU A 8 -7.76 13.16 15.91
N LYS A 9 -6.46 13.47 15.81
CA LYS A 9 -5.96 14.77 15.33
C LYS A 9 -6.45 15.13 13.92
N TYR A 10 -6.56 14.14 13.04
CA TYR A 10 -6.95 14.34 11.63
C TYR A 10 -8.41 14.00 11.34
N ASN A 11 -9.24 13.76 12.41
CA ASN A 11 -10.65 13.37 12.28
C ASN A 11 -10.84 12.16 11.36
N ILE A 12 -10.01 11.13 11.53
CA ILE A 12 -10.11 9.87 10.80
C ILE A 12 -10.99 8.94 11.64
N ASP A 13 -12.17 8.58 11.14
CA ASP A 13 -13.16 7.79 11.87
C ASP A 13 -12.85 6.28 11.88
N GLU A 14 -11.97 5.82 10.99
CA GLU A 14 -11.62 4.42 10.88
C GLU A 14 -10.80 3.96 12.10
N ARG A 15 -10.89 2.66 12.39
CA ARG A 15 -10.11 2.05 13.45
C ARG A 15 -8.65 1.88 13.05
N PRO A 16 -7.68 2.44 13.79
CA PRO A 16 -6.27 2.30 13.46
C PRO A 16 -5.81 0.85 13.59
N TYR A 17 -4.96 0.41 12.66
CA TYR A 17 -4.35 -0.92 12.69
C TYR A 17 -2.88 -0.85 12.28
N ILE A 18 -2.16 -1.94 12.51
CA ILE A 18 -0.73 -2.07 12.21
C ILE A 18 -0.51 -3.25 11.27
N ILE A 19 0.38 -3.08 10.33
CA ILE A 19 0.90 -4.16 9.50
C ILE A 19 2.28 -4.55 10.02
N ILE A 20 2.46 -5.84 10.32
CA ILE A 20 3.75 -6.45 10.60
C ILE A 20 4.19 -7.21 9.37
N LYS A 21 5.38 -6.94 8.89
CA LYS A 21 5.96 -7.64 7.73
C LYS A 21 7.43 -7.97 7.96
N ALA A 22 7.90 -9.07 7.39
CA ALA A 22 9.30 -9.43 7.42
C ALA A 22 10.13 -8.38 6.67
N ASP A 23 11.26 -7.96 7.23
CA ASP A 23 12.19 -7.01 6.63
C ASP A 23 12.70 -7.49 5.25
N SER A 24 13.02 -8.77 5.17
CA SER A 24 13.47 -9.45 3.94
C SER A 24 12.36 -10.18 3.18
N GLY A 25 11.09 -9.89 3.50
CA GLY A 25 9.94 -10.54 2.88
C GLY A 25 9.69 -10.08 1.44
N THR A 26 9.19 -11.02 0.61
CA THR A 26 8.83 -10.77 -0.78
C THR A 26 7.43 -11.32 -1.08
N TYR A 27 6.80 -10.86 -2.15
CA TYR A 27 5.51 -11.37 -2.66
C TYR A 27 4.34 -11.34 -1.65
N GLY A 28 4.35 -10.42 -0.69
CA GLY A 28 3.30 -10.35 0.34
C GLY A 28 3.34 -11.48 1.37
N MET A 29 4.39 -12.33 1.36
CA MET A 29 4.59 -13.36 2.37
C MET A 29 5.03 -12.73 3.69
N GLY A 30 4.59 -13.34 4.81
CA GLY A 30 4.96 -12.86 6.14
C GLY A 30 4.27 -11.55 6.56
N VAL A 31 3.23 -11.12 5.85
CA VAL A 31 2.42 -9.94 6.21
C VAL A 31 1.29 -10.35 7.15
N ILE A 32 1.18 -9.66 8.28
CA ILE A 32 0.12 -9.85 9.27
C ILE A 32 -0.48 -8.49 9.63
N THR A 33 -1.80 -8.39 9.58
CA THR A 33 -2.55 -7.23 10.06
C THR A 33 -2.90 -7.42 11.52
N ILE A 34 -2.69 -6.39 12.34
CA ILE A 34 -2.95 -6.34 13.77
C ILE A 34 -3.81 -5.13 14.09
N ASP A 35 -5.00 -5.34 14.57
CA ASP A 35 -5.93 -4.30 15.02
C ASP A 35 -6.05 -4.21 16.54
N ASN A 36 -5.53 -5.22 17.26
CA ASN A 36 -5.51 -5.26 18.71
C ASN A 36 -4.18 -5.85 19.21
N ILE A 37 -3.59 -5.19 20.20
CA ILE A 37 -2.30 -5.60 20.79
C ILE A 37 -2.32 -7.02 21.40
N SER A 38 -3.49 -7.48 21.85
CA SER A 38 -3.66 -8.85 22.35
C SER A 38 -3.38 -9.93 21.30
N GLN A 39 -3.60 -9.61 20.01
CA GLN A 39 -3.31 -10.53 18.90
C GLN A 39 -1.82 -10.86 18.80
N ILE A 40 -0.94 -9.90 19.11
CA ILE A 40 0.51 -10.12 19.10
C ILE A 40 0.90 -11.14 20.17
N ARG A 41 0.30 -11.06 21.37
CA ARG A 41 0.57 -11.98 22.47
C ARG A 41 0.06 -13.39 22.18
N ASN A 42 -1.03 -13.49 21.43
CA ASN A 42 -1.74 -14.74 21.13
C ASN A 42 -1.43 -15.30 19.73
N LEU A 43 -0.37 -14.83 19.08
CA LEU A 43 0.04 -15.37 17.79
C LEU A 43 0.24 -16.88 17.87
N ASN A 44 -0.58 -17.63 17.14
CA ASN A 44 -0.47 -19.07 17.08
C ASN A 44 0.75 -19.52 16.22
N ARG A 45 1.07 -20.82 16.28
CA ARG A 45 2.20 -21.38 15.54
C ARG A 45 2.10 -21.13 14.02
N LYS A 46 0.89 -21.22 13.46
CA LYS A 46 0.63 -20.99 12.02
C LYS A 46 0.92 -19.54 11.63
N GLN A 47 0.50 -18.58 12.45
CA GLN A 47 0.76 -17.14 12.22
C GLN A 47 2.25 -16.83 12.33
N ARG A 48 2.93 -17.38 13.36
CA ARG A 48 4.39 -17.24 13.50
C ARG A 48 5.14 -17.84 12.31
N ASN A 49 4.74 -19.04 11.87
CA ASN A 49 5.33 -19.67 10.69
C ASN A 49 5.07 -18.85 9.41
N LYS A 50 3.90 -18.22 9.28
CA LYS A 50 3.59 -17.32 8.18
C LYS A 50 4.52 -16.10 8.16
N MET A 51 4.82 -15.51 9.32
CA MET A 51 5.78 -14.38 9.43
C MET A 51 7.21 -14.81 9.03
N LEU A 52 7.58 -16.05 9.31
CA LEU A 52 8.90 -16.60 8.99
C LEU A 52 8.98 -17.15 7.56
N SER A 53 7.87 -17.22 6.84
CA SER A 53 7.88 -17.72 5.47
C SER A 53 8.49 -16.70 4.52
N SER A 54 9.56 -17.08 3.85
CA SER A 54 10.19 -16.30 2.79
C SER A 54 10.52 -17.20 1.60
N LYS A 55 10.55 -16.62 0.41
CA LYS A 55 11.03 -17.32 -0.78
C LYS A 55 12.57 -17.40 -0.68
N GLY A 56 13.13 -18.62 -0.65
CA GLY A 56 14.57 -18.81 -0.58
C GLY A 56 15.10 -19.30 0.78
N LYS A 57 14.23 -19.73 1.70
CA LYS A 57 14.61 -20.30 3.02
C LYS A 57 15.38 -19.32 3.94
N ILE A 58 15.38 -18.03 3.64
CA ILE A 58 15.97 -17.03 4.53
C ILE A 58 14.98 -16.77 5.66
N ILE A 59 15.36 -17.10 6.88
CA ILE A 59 14.56 -16.81 8.08
C ILE A 59 14.73 -15.33 8.40
N PRO A 60 13.66 -14.51 8.32
CA PRO A 60 13.75 -13.10 8.67
C PRO A 60 14.06 -12.98 10.16
N ASN A 61 15.07 -12.21 10.50
CA ASN A 61 15.45 -11.92 11.89
C ASN A 61 14.93 -10.57 12.37
N ARG A 62 14.36 -9.77 11.48
CA ARG A 62 13.78 -8.46 11.76
C ARG A 62 12.41 -8.33 11.11
N VAL A 63 11.58 -7.48 11.70
CA VAL A 63 10.26 -7.12 11.19
C VAL A 63 10.14 -5.61 11.07
N ILE A 64 9.37 -5.17 10.09
CA ILE A 64 8.95 -3.78 9.94
C ILE A 64 7.54 -3.67 10.54
N LEU A 65 7.35 -2.67 11.41
CA LEU A 65 6.04 -2.26 11.89
C LEU A 65 5.61 -1.02 11.12
N GLN A 66 4.50 -1.11 10.45
CA GLN A 66 3.98 -0.04 9.62
C GLN A 66 2.53 0.26 10.00
N GLU A 67 2.17 1.55 10.02
CA GLU A 67 0.78 1.97 10.10
C GLU A 67 0.02 1.38 8.92
N GLY A 68 -1.14 0.77 9.19
CA GLY A 68 -2.04 0.31 8.14
C GLY A 68 -2.81 1.47 7.52
N VAL A 69 -3.03 1.42 6.23
CA VAL A 69 -3.82 2.40 5.49
C VAL A 69 -4.96 1.66 4.80
N TYR A 70 -6.18 2.16 4.98
CA TYR A 70 -7.36 1.62 4.31
C TYR A 70 -7.30 1.92 2.81
N SER A 71 -7.64 0.93 2.00
CA SER A 71 -7.81 1.13 0.55
C SER A 71 -9.17 1.74 0.27
N PHE A 72 -9.20 2.87 -0.44
CA PHE A 72 -10.43 3.56 -0.83
C PHE A 72 -10.81 3.35 -2.29
N GLU A 73 -9.94 2.70 -3.05
CA GLU A 73 -10.21 2.42 -4.45
C GLU A 73 -11.05 1.16 -4.61
N GLU A 74 -11.99 1.22 -5.54
CA GLU A 74 -12.88 0.12 -5.88
C GLU A 74 -13.04 -0.01 -7.38
N ILE A 75 -13.18 -1.25 -7.85
CA ILE A 75 -13.57 -1.53 -9.24
C ILE A 75 -15.09 -1.50 -9.33
N LYS A 76 -15.63 -0.47 -9.96
CA LYS A 76 -17.07 -0.18 -10.01
C LYS A 76 -17.98 -1.35 -10.42
N ASN A 77 -17.52 -2.21 -11.33
CA ASN A 77 -18.34 -3.30 -11.86
C ASN A 77 -18.41 -4.52 -10.94
N THR A 78 -17.47 -4.67 -10.02
CA THR A 78 -17.34 -5.83 -9.12
C THR A 78 -17.40 -5.46 -7.65
N ASN A 79 -17.39 -4.16 -7.33
CA ASN A 79 -17.22 -3.63 -5.97
C ASN A 79 -16.01 -4.23 -5.24
N SER A 80 -15.02 -4.68 -6.00
CA SER A 80 -13.78 -5.23 -5.46
C SER A 80 -12.90 -4.12 -4.93
N VAL A 81 -12.39 -4.28 -3.72
CA VAL A 81 -11.35 -3.39 -3.19
C VAL A 81 -10.12 -3.44 -4.08
N ALA A 82 -9.55 -2.29 -4.36
CA ALA A 82 -8.42 -2.16 -5.27
C ALA A 82 -7.30 -1.29 -4.68
N GLU A 83 -6.09 -1.50 -5.15
CA GLU A 83 -4.93 -0.65 -4.88
C GLU A 83 -4.18 -0.36 -6.19
N PRO A 84 -3.74 0.88 -6.43
CA PRO A 84 -2.98 1.23 -7.62
C PRO A 84 -1.54 0.74 -7.48
N VAL A 85 -1.03 0.15 -8.55
CA VAL A 85 0.39 -0.20 -8.73
C VAL A 85 0.91 0.61 -9.90
N ILE A 86 1.87 1.48 -9.64
CA ILE A 86 2.43 2.40 -10.63
C ILE A 86 3.86 2.01 -10.94
N TYR A 87 4.17 1.91 -12.22
CA TYR A 87 5.52 1.73 -12.73
C TYR A 87 6.12 3.06 -13.16
N SER A 88 7.36 3.27 -12.79
CA SER A 88 8.13 4.43 -13.19
C SER A 88 9.53 4.04 -13.61
N PHE A 89 10.09 4.81 -14.52
CA PHE A 89 11.49 4.76 -14.90
C PHE A 89 12.08 6.16 -14.75
N SER A 90 13.04 6.32 -13.84
CA SER A 90 13.49 7.64 -13.39
C SER A 90 12.27 8.45 -12.90
N ASN A 91 12.05 9.64 -13.40
CA ASN A 91 10.91 10.51 -13.07
C ASN A 91 9.68 10.32 -14.01
N TYR A 92 9.75 9.38 -14.95
CA TYR A 92 8.68 9.12 -15.91
C TYR A 92 7.77 8.01 -15.42
N LEU A 93 6.46 8.22 -15.51
CA LEU A 93 5.47 7.18 -15.33
C LEU A 93 5.33 6.41 -16.62
N ILE A 94 5.52 5.10 -16.57
CA ILE A 94 5.52 4.23 -17.76
C ILE A 94 4.33 3.29 -17.83
N GLY A 95 3.56 3.17 -16.74
CA GLY A 95 2.40 2.31 -16.72
C GLY A 95 1.85 2.10 -15.32
N GLY A 96 0.74 1.38 -15.26
CA GLY A 96 0.13 0.99 -14.00
C GLY A 96 -1.05 0.06 -14.17
N PHE A 97 -1.47 -0.53 -13.07
CA PHE A 97 -2.68 -1.34 -12.99
C PHE A 97 -3.27 -1.25 -11.57
N TYR A 98 -4.56 -1.53 -11.46
CA TYR A 98 -5.17 -1.82 -10.18
C TYR A 98 -5.03 -3.30 -9.85
N ARG A 99 -4.52 -3.59 -8.67
CA ARG A 99 -4.64 -4.90 -8.06
C ARG A 99 -5.91 -4.92 -7.23
N ALA A 100 -6.85 -5.76 -7.59
CA ALA A 100 -8.16 -5.87 -6.95
C ALA A 100 -8.37 -7.27 -6.36
N HIS A 101 -9.27 -7.37 -5.38
CA HIS A 101 -9.63 -8.64 -4.78
C HIS A 101 -11.08 -8.63 -4.28
N GLU A 102 -11.93 -9.50 -4.84
CA GLU A 102 -13.37 -9.53 -4.52
C GLU A 102 -13.68 -10.00 -3.09
N ASN A 103 -12.82 -10.83 -2.51
CA ASN A 103 -13.04 -11.46 -1.21
C ASN A 103 -12.13 -10.89 -0.11
N LYS A 104 -11.67 -9.65 -0.28
CA LYS A 104 -10.82 -8.96 0.70
C LYS A 104 -11.46 -7.67 1.17
N ALA A 105 -11.28 -7.37 2.45
CA ALA A 105 -11.63 -6.07 3.01
C ALA A 105 -10.56 -5.02 2.66
N ASN A 106 -10.91 -3.75 2.81
CA ASN A 106 -10.06 -2.61 2.47
C ASN A 106 -8.83 -2.42 3.40
N ASN A 107 -8.74 -3.19 4.48
CA ASN A 107 -7.60 -3.23 5.41
C ASN A 107 -6.79 -4.53 5.31
N GLU A 108 -7.07 -5.36 4.31
CA GLU A 108 -6.37 -6.62 4.09
C GLU A 108 -5.32 -6.52 2.98
N ASN A 109 -4.36 -7.44 2.99
CA ASN A 109 -3.37 -7.55 1.93
C ASN A 109 -3.99 -8.11 0.64
N LEU A 110 -4.11 -7.26 -0.39
CA LEU A 110 -4.67 -7.64 -1.69
C LEU A 110 -3.68 -8.47 -2.53
N ASN A 111 -2.38 -8.45 -2.21
CA ASN A 111 -1.38 -9.29 -2.87
C ASN A 111 -1.46 -10.73 -2.36
N SER A 112 -2.50 -11.43 -2.76
CA SER A 112 -2.82 -12.79 -2.31
C SER A 112 -3.50 -13.58 -3.42
N PRO A 113 -3.55 -14.92 -3.33
CA PRO A 113 -4.26 -15.75 -4.32
C PRO A 113 -5.72 -15.30 -4.51
N GLY A 114 -6.14 -15.17 -5.76
CA GLY A 114 -7.46 -14.65 -6.13
C GLY A 114 -7.48 -13.15 -6.50
N MET A 115 -6.34 -12.48 -6.46
CA MET A 115 -6.21 -11.11 -6.96
C MET A 115 -6.44 -11.04 -8.48
N ILE A 116 -7.03 -9.94 -8.92
CA ILE A 116 -7.33 -9.64 -10.32
C ILE A 116 -6.62 -8.32 -10.67
N PHE A 117 -6.20 -8.19 -11.92
CA PHE A 117 -5.53 -6.99 -12.41
C PHE A 117 -6.40 -6.25 -13.42
N HIS A 118 -6.54 -4.93 -13.21
CA HIS A 118 -7.24 -4.04 -14.12
C HIS A 118 -6.28 -2.95 -14.59
N PRO A 119 -6.17 -2.66 -15.89
CA PRO A 119 -5.28 -1.63 -16.38
C PRO A 119 -5.69 -0.25 -15.86
N ILE A 120 -4.71 0.58 -15.55
CA ILE A 120 -4.91 2.01 -15.32
C ILE A 120 -4.69 2.72 -16.65
N PRO A 121 -5.68 3.43 -17.20
CA PRO A 121 -5.48 4.24 -18.39
C PRO A 121 -4.62 5.46 -18.02
N LEU A 122 -3.32 5.37 -18.29
CA LEU A 122 -2.40 6.48 -18.12
C LEU A 122 -2.43 7.34 -19.38
N ASN A 123 -3.24 8.39 -19.36
CA ASN A 123 -3.26 9.42 -20.38
C ASN A 123 -2.29 10.56 -20.01
N ASP A 124 -1.98 11.44 -20.94
CA ASP A 124 -1.06 12.57 -20.73
C ASP A 124 -1.42 13.46 -19.54
N ILE A 125 -2.70 13.52 -19.19
CA ILE A 125 -3.25 14.23 -18.01
C ILE A 125 -2.68 13.69 -16.67
N CYS A 126 -2.14 12.50 -16.65
CA CYS A 126 -1.52 11.90 -15.45
C CYS A 126 -0.11 12.44 -15.17
N ILE A 127 0.49 13.15 -16.12
CA ILE A 127 1.90 13.56 -16.07
C ILE A 127 2.04 15.03 -15.69
N SER A 128 1.10 15.86 -16.11
CA SER A 128 1.12 17.31 -15.91
C SER A 128 -0.19 17.80 -15.31
N PRO A 129 -0.16 18.80 -14.43
CA PRO A 129 -1.41 19.42 -13.95
C PRO A 129 -2.12 20.10 -15.12
N ASP A 130 -3.40 19.85 -15.25
CA ASP A 130 -4.25 20.60 -16.17
C ASP A 130 -4.60 21.95 -15.53
N MET A 131 -3.85 23.00 -15.92
CA MET A 131 -4.04 24.36 -15.42
C MET A 131 -5.32 25.01 -15.90
N SER A 132 -6.03 24.42 -16.87
CA SER A 132 -7.34 24.90 -17.35
C SER A 132 -8.49 24.40 -16.48
N THR A 133 -8.24 23.42 -15.65
CA THR A 133 -9.25 22.83 -14.77
C THR A 133 -9.56 23.74 -13.59
N PRO A 134 -10.83 24.09 -13.31
CA PRO A 134 -11.21 24.88 -12.15
C PRO A 134 -10.71 24.27 -10.82
N VAL A 135 -10.38 25.13 -9.86
CA VAL A 135 -9.83 24.71 -8.55
C VAL A 135 -10.76 23.74 -7.79
N ASP A 136 -12.07 23.88 -7.96
CA ASP A 136 -13.09 23.06 -7.31
C ASP A 136 -13.51 21.83 -8.11
N SER A 137 -12.81 21.52 -9.20
CA SER A 137 -13.11 20.34 -10.00
C SER A 137 -12.69 19.05 -9.33
N GLN A 138 -13.27 17.94 -9.78
CA GLN A 138 -12.96 16.62 -9.25
C GLN A 138 -11.47 16.31 -9.39
N ILE A 139 -10.85 15.84 -8.30
CA ILE A 139 -9.43 15.48 -8.26
C ILE A 139 -9.12 14.41 -9.30
N ASN A 140 -8.12 14.67 -10.15
CA ASN A 140 -7.58 13.66 -11.04
C ASN A 140 -6.72 12.66 -10.25
N ARG A 141 -7.28 11.50 -9.93
CA ARG A 141 -6.61 10.45 -9.17
C ARG A 141 -5.30 10.00 -9.80
N TYR A 142 -5.26 9.88 -11.11
CA TYR A 142 -4.06 9.42 -11.82
C TYR A 142 -2.91 10.41 -11.68
N TYR A 143 -3.21 11.70 -11.73
CA TYR A 143 -2.22 12.74 -11.42
C TYR A 143 -1.67 12.59 -10.00
N VAL A 144 -2.54 12.38 -9.02
CA VAL A 144 -2.14 12.16 -7.62
C VAL A 144 -1.22 10.94 -7.47
N TYR A 145 -1.56 9.82 -8.11
CA TYR A 145 -0.69 8.62 -8.12
C TYR A 145 0.69 8.95 -8.70
N GLY A 146 0.73 9.73 -9.78
CA GLY A 146 1.98 10.16 -10.40
C GLY A 146 2.84 11.02 -9.49
N VAL A 147 2.24 11.96 -8.77
CA VAL A 147 2.92 12.81 -7.79
C VAL A 147 3.50 11.95 -6.65
N ILE A 148 2.69 11.05 -6.08
CA ILE A 148 3.12 10.17 -5.00
C ILE A 148 4.27 9.26 -5.45
N ALA A 149 4.18 8.68 -6.64
CA ALA A 149 5.24 7.83 -7.19
C ALA A 149 6.57 8.58 -7.31
N ARG A 150 6.55 9.82 -7.81
CA ARG A 150 7.76 10.66 -7.92
C ARG A 150 8.33 11.04 -6.56
N LEU A 151 7.48 11.37 -5.59
CA LEU A 151 7.91 11.65 -4.22
C LEU A 151 8.55 10.41 -3.56
N ALA A 152 8.00 9.22 -3.80
CA ALA A 152 8.57 7.97 -3.31
C ALA A 152 9.95 7.69 -3.90
N ILE A 153 10.14 7.92 -5.21
CA ILE A 153 11.44 7.78 -5.88
C ILE A 153 12.45 8.77 -5.30
N LEU A 154 12.04 10.02 -5.11
CA LEU A 154 12.91 11.05 -4.51
C LEU A 154 13.33 10.68 -3.09
N SER A 155 12.42 10.16 -2.29
CA SER A 155 12.70 9.69 -0.94
C SER A 155 13.69 8.52 -0.94
N ALA A 156 13.47 7.53 -1.80
CA ALA A 156 14.37 6.38 -1.94
C ALA A 156 15.78 6.81 -2.39
N ALA A 157 15.87 7.75 -3.35
CA ALA A 157 17.14 8.30 -3.77
C ALA A 157 17.89 8.99 -2.63
N LYS A 158 17.20 9.78 -1.81
CA LYS A 158 17.79 10.43 -0.63
C LYS A 158 18.28 9.42 0.42
N GLU A 159 17.52 8.36 0.65
CA GLU A 159 17.94 7.28 1.57
C GLU A 159 19.23 6.62 1.08
N LEU A 160 19.32 6.30 -0.21
CA LEU A 160 20.55 5.72 -0.81
C LEU A 160 21.75 6.65 -0.71
N PHE A 161 21.57 7.97 -0.91
CA PHE A 161 22.63 8.95 -0.76
C PHE A 161 23.14 9.10 0.68
N ASN A 162 22.27 8.86 1.67
CA ASN A 162 22.64 8.97 3.09
C ASN A 162 23.26 7.68 3.66
N LEU A 163 23.30 6.61 2.87
CA LEU A 163 23.92 5.34 3.24
C LEU A 163 25.39 5.24 2.79
N GLU A 164 25.86 6.21 2.01
CA GLU A 164 27.27 6.38 1.63
C GLU A 164 27.98 7.35 2.60
#